data_7d8e177b394348f627229f6162b6cff9
#
_entry.id   7d8e177b394348f627229f6162b6cff9
#
_cell.length_a   1.000
_cell.length_b   1.000
_cell.length_c   1.000
_cell.angle_alpha   90.00
_cell.angle_beta   90.00
_cell.angle_gamma   90.00
#
_symmetry.space_group_name_H-M   'P 1'
#
loop_
_entity.id
_entity.type
_entity.pdbx_description
1 polymer ?
#
loop_
_entity_poly.entity_id
_entity_poly.type
_entity_poly.pdbx_seq_one_letter_code
_entity_poly.pdbx_strand_id
1 'polypeptide(L)'
;MDNNHLIFDFQSSTPCCTKVVEEMAPYWNELWGNPSNTNNRSGVFASAAVEVSREKIASYLNINPKRLIFTSGATEANNLGLVGHARAKAQLIGKPGHIITVSTEHHAVLDPLRQLQKEGFRLSELQPHKDGLVDIE
;
A
#
# COMPACT_ATOMS: atom_id res chain seq x y z
N MET A 1 23.12 23.14 -2.48
CA MET A 1 22.63 22.29 -3.59
C MET A 1 22.24 23.25 -4.70
N ASP A 2 22.84 23.12 -5.88
CA ASP A 2 22.54 23.98 -7.03
C ASP A 2 21.07 23.82 -7.42
N ASN A 3 20.30 24.90 -7.29
CA ASN A 3 18.86 24.95 -7.54
C ASN A 3 18.46 24.92 -9.04
N ASN A 4 19.37 24.49 -9.92
CA ASN A 4 19.15 24.53 -11.38
C ASN A 4 18.82 23.17 -12.02
N HIS A 5 18.55 22.13 -11.24
CA HIS A 5 18.08 20.87 -11.80
C HIS A 5 16.57 20.88 -12.01
N LEU A 6 16.15 20.82 -13.27
CA LEU A 6 14.75 20.56 -13.62
C LEU A 6 14.45 19.08 -13.34
N ILE A 7 13.50 18.81 -12.46
CA ILE A 7 13.04 17.47 -12.11
C ILE A 7 11.70 17.24 -12.80
N PHE A 8 11.64 16.23 -13.68
CA PHE A 8 10.41 15.83 -14.39
C PHE A 8 9.87 14.47 -13.94
N ASP A 9 10.40 13.92 -12.84
CA ASP A 9 10.05 12.58 -12.32
C ASP A 9 9.30 12.65 -10.97
N PHE A 10 8.28 13.47 -10.92
CA PHE A 10 7.42 13.57 -9.72
C PHE A 10 6.56 12.31 -9.50
N GLN A 11 6.52 11.40 -10.48
CA GLN A 11 5.88 10.11 -10.33
C GLN A 11 6.66 9.19 -9.39
N SER A 12 8.00 9.22 -9.45
CA SER A 12 8.83 8.33 -8.61
C SER A 12 9.02 8.88 -7.20
N SER A 13 9.18 10.20 -7.05
CA SER A 13 9.33 10.82 -5.73
C SER A 13 9.03 12.32 -5.77
N THR A 14 8.48 12.83 -4.67
CA THR A 14 8.22 14.25 -4.46
C THR A 14 8.73 14.68 -3.10
N PRO A 15 9.09 15.97 -2.91
CA PRO A 15 9.38 16.51 -1.59
C PRO A 15 8.17 16.33 -0.66
N CYS A 16 8.43 16.00 0.59
CA CYS A 16 7.37 15.96 1.60
C CYS A 16 6.86 17.38 1.85
N CYS A 17 5.54 17.53 1.96
CA CYS A 17 4.92 18.80 2.31
C CYS A 17 5.43 19.29 3.68
N THR A 18 5.84 20.56 3.78
CA THR A 18 6.42 21.14 5.01
C THR A 18 5.52 20.94 6.23
N LYS A 19 4.22 21.15 6.10
CA LYS A 19 3.25 20.91 7.19
C LYS A 19 3.25 19.46 7.66
N VAL A 20 3.42 18.50 6.75
CA VAL A 20 3.50 17.08 7.12
C VAL A 20 4.79 16.80 7.87
N VAL A 21 5.92 17.38 7.45
CA VAL A 21 7.20 17.25 8.15
C VAL A 21 7.10 17.81 9.56
N GLU A 22 6.48 18.98 9.73
CA GLU A 22 6.26 19.62 11.02
C GLU A 22 5.39 18.76 11.96
N GLU A 23 4.29 18.20 11.45
CA GLU A 23 3.41 17.30 12.20
C GLU A 23 4.09 15.97 12.59
N MET A 24 5.00 15.47 11.76
CA MET A 24 5.75 14.24 12.03
C MET A 24 6.91 14.44 13.01
N ALA A 25 7.49 15.65 13.06
CA ALA A 25 8.72 15.92 13.80
C ALA A 25 8.70 15.48 15.28
N PRO A 26 7.63 15.72 16.06
CA PRO A 26 7.59 15.31 17.47
C PRO A 26 7.69 13.79 17.68
N TYR A 27 7.27 12.99 16.71
CA TYR A 27 7.27 11.52 16.85
C TYR A 27 8.66 10.90 16.70
N TRP A 28 9.66 11.67 16.26
CA TRP A 28 11.04 11.19 16.13
C TRP A 28 11.81 11.23 17.46
N ASN A 29 11.47 12.15 18.36
CA ASN A 29 12.27 12.37 19.58
C ASN A 29 11.47 12.69 20.85
N GLU A 30 10.26 13.24 20.76
CA GLU A 30 9.46 13.64 21.91
C GLU A 30 8.34 12.66 22.23
N LEU A 31 7.56 12.29 21.23
CA LEU A 31 6.36 11.45 21.34
C LEU A 31 6.60 10.00 20.85
N TRP A 32 7.84 9.54 20.98
CA TRP A 32 8.20 8.19 20.57
C TRP A 32 7.58 7.12 21.47
N GLY A 33 7.21 5.99 20.89
CA GLY A 33 6.64 4.85 21.61
C GLY A 33 6.28 3.71 20.68
N ASN A 34 6.26 2.50 21.23
CA ASN A 34 5.75 1.35 20.46
C ASN A 34 4.24 1.24 20.66
N PRO A 35 3.42 1.47 19.61
CA PRO A 35 1.96 1.43 19.73
C PRO A 35 1.40 0.04 20.11
N SER A 36 2.18 -1.03 19.96
CA SER A 36 1.80 -2.37 20.42
C SER A 36 2.08 -2.62 21.90
N ASN A 37 2.86 -1.75 22.55
CA ASN A 37 3.17 -1.87 23.97
C ASN A 37 2.30 -0.93 24.81
N THR A 38 1.11 -1.39 25.15
CA THR A 38 0.14 -0.63 25.96
C THR A 38 0.40 -0.68 27.48
N ASN A 39 1.49 -1.33 27.94
CA ASN A 39 1.85 -1.43 29.35
C ASN A 39 2.60 -0.20 29.87
N ASN A 40 2.96 0.74 29.02
CA ASN A 40 3.60 1.99 29.40
C ASN A 40 2.94 3.20 28.73
N ARG A 41 3.18 4.38 29.30
CA ARG A 41 2.54 5.62 28.88
C ARG A 41 2.89 6.01 27.42
N SER A 42 4.14 5.86 27.01
CA SER A 42 4.56 6.20 25.64
C SER A 42 3.90 5.31 24.58
N GLY A 43 3.76 4.00 24.86
CA GLY A 43 3.06 3.09 23.97
C GLY A 43 1.56 3.39 23.87
N VAL A 44 0.91 3.75 24.99
CA VAL A 44 -0.50 4.18 24.99
C VAL A 44 -0.69 5.44 24.13
N PHE A 45 0.18 6.44 24.26
CA PHE A 45 0.12 7.65 23.43
C PHE A 45 0.37 7.34 21.95
N ALA A 46 1.37 6.51 21.63
CA ALA A 46 1.64 6.12 20.25
C ALA A 46 0.46 5.37 19.64
N SER A 47 -0.16 4.45 20.38
CA SER A 47 -1.37 3.74 19.96
C SER A 47 -2.53 4.71 19.69
N ALA A 48 -2.79 5.64 20.59
CA ALA A 48 -3.84 6.65 20.41
C ALA A 48 -3.59 7.53 19.17
N ALA A 49 -2.34 7.95 18.92
CA ALA A 49 -1.98 8.75 17.75
C ALA A 49 -2.23 7.98 16.44
N VAL A 50 -1.90 6.68 16.39
CA VAL A 50 -2.18 5.81 15.25
C VAL A 50 -3.69 5.69 15.00
N GLU A 51 -4.48 5.46 16.05
CA GLU A 51 -5.95 5.31 15.89
C GLU A 51 -6.61 6.62 15.47
N VAL A 52 -6.24 7.76 16.03
CA VAL A 52 -6.73 9.08 15.58
C VAL A 52 -6.39 9.33 14.11
N SER A 53 -5.19 8.97 13.67
CA SER A 53 -4.78 9.09 12.27
C SER A 53 -5.60 8.16 11.37
N ARG A 54 -5.84 6.93 11.82
CA ARG A 54 -6.69 5.94 11.14
C ARG A 54 -8.11 6.45 10.94
N GLU A 55 -8.72 6.99 12.00
CA GLU A 55 -10.07 7.54 11.96
C GLU A 55 -10.17 8.73 11.00
N LYS A 56 -9.21 9.65 11.03
CA LYS A 56 -9.15 10.79 10.11
C LYS A 56 -9.10 10.32 8.65
N ILE A 57 -8.18 9.43 8.30
CA ILE A 57 -8.04 8.92 6.93
C ILE A 57 -9.30 8.17 6.50
N ALA A 58 -9.83 7.30 7.36
CA ALA A 58 -11.04 6.54 7.08
C ALA A 58 -12.25 7.45 6.84
N SER A 59 -12.35 8.55 7.59
CA SER A 59 -13.38 9.57 7.38
C SER A 59 -13.28 10.24 6.01
N TYR A 60 -12.07 10.61 5.56
CA TYR A 60 -11.88 11.16 4.21
C TYR A 60 -12.25 10.17 3.10
N LEU A 61 -11.98 8.88 3.32
CA LEU A 61 -12.29 7.81 2.36
C LEU A 61 -13.73 7.31 2.49
N ASN A 62 -14.49 7.78 3.46
CA ASN A 62 -15.84 7.30 3.79
C ASN A 62 -15.91 5.78 3.99
N ILE A 63 -14.95 5.24 4.75
CA ILE A 63 -14.86 3.82 5.08
C ILE A 63 -14.83 3.59 6.59
N ASN A 64 -15.11 2.37 7.02
CA ASN A 64 -14.92 1.98 8.41
C ASN A 64 -13.41 1.98 8.76
N PRO A 65 -12.95 2.64 9.84
CA PRO A 65 -11.54 2.67 10.26
C PRO A 65 -10.90 1.28 10.38
N LYS A 66 -11.64 0.27 10.79
CA LYS A 66 -11.16 -1.12 10.88
C LYS A 66 -10.78 -1.75 9.54
N ARG A 67 -11.17 -1.13 8.42
CA ARG A 67 -10.81 -1.58 7.06
C ARG A 67 -9.53 -0.91 6.54
N LEU A 68 -9.00 0.08 7.26
CA LEU A 68 -7.75 0.74 6.91
C LEU A 68 -6.58 0.02 7.59
N ILE A 69 -5.62 -0.40 6.81
CA ILE A 69 -4.42 -1.08 7.29
C ILE A 69 -3.21 -0.23 6.90
N PHE A 70 -2.40 0.16 7.89
CA PHE A 70 -1.11 0.80 7.64
C PHE A 70 -0.08 -0.27 7.27
N THR A 71 0.69 0.00 6.24
CA THR A 71 1.77 -0.86 5.76
C THR A 71 3.06 -0.05 5.62
N SER A 72 4.19 -0.72 5.51
CA SER A 72 5.50 -0.08 5.29
C SER A 72 5.65 0.55 3.90
N GLY A 73 4.76 0.24 2.97
CA GLY A 73 4.76 0.78 1.62
C GLY A 73 3.96 -0.07 0.63
N ALA A 74 4.01 0.32 -0.65
CA ALA A 74 3.21 -0.28 -1.72
C ALA A 74 3.46 -1.79 -1.88
N THR A 75 4.70 -2.26 -1.72
CA THR A 75 5.03 -3.69 -1.85
C THR A 75 4.30 -4.54 -0.81
N GLU A 76 4.31 -4.13 0.46
CA GLU A 76 3.57 -4.83 1.50
C GLU A 76 2.05 -4.73 1.28
N ALA A 77 1.54 -3.55 0.91
CA ALA A 77 0.14 -3.35 0.63
C ALA A 77 -0.36 -4.24 -0.51
N ASN A 78 0.41 -4.36 -1.61
CA ASN A 78 0.08 -5.22 -2.73
C ASN A 78 0.11 -6.70 -2.34
N ASN A 79 1.11 -7.15 -1.58
CA ASN A 79 1.16 -8.53 -1.10
C ASN A 79 -0.05 -8.84 -0.20
N LEU A 80 -0.38 -7.95 0.74
CA LEU A 80 -1.52 -8.13 1.63
C LEU A 80 -2.84 -8.13 0.85
N GLY A 81 -3.05 -7.15 -0.03
CA GLY A 81 -4.29 -6.99 -0.78
C GLY A 81 -4.45 -8.04 -1.88
N LEU A 82 -3.46 -8.23 -2.73
CA LEU A 82 -3.56 -9.11 -3.88
C LEU A 82 -3.38 -10.58 -3.48
N VAL A 83 -2.26 -10.92 -2.86
CA VAL A 83 -1.93 -12.31 -2.54
C VAL A 83 -2.80 -12.82 -1.40
N GLY A 84 -2.97 -12.02 -0.34
CA GLY A 84 -3.81 -12.37 0.79
C GLY A 84 -5.25 -12.63 0.37
N HIS A 85 -5.84 -11.72 -0.42
CA HIS A 85 -7.20 -11.87 -0.93
C HIS A 85 -7.35 -13.08 -1.86
N ALA A 86 -6.42 -13.26 -2.81
CA ALA A 86 -6.47 -14.37 -3.77
C ALA A 86 -6.45 -15.72 -3.05
N ARG A 87 -5.53 -15.90 -2.09
CA ARG A 87 -5.42 -17.14 -1.30
C ARG A 87 -6.64 -17.37 -0.41
N ALA A 88 -7.12 -16.35 0.30
CA ALA A 88 -8.31 -16.46 1.13
C ALA A 88 -9.54 -16.85 0.30
N LYS A 89 -9.71 -16.24 -0.88
CA LYS A 89 -10.80 -16.57 -1.80
C LYS A 89 -10.68 -18.00 -2.36
N ALA A 90 -9.46 -18.43 -2.70
CA ALA A 90 -9.21 -19.81 -3.17
C ALA A 90 -9.56 -20.85 -2.09
N GLN A 91 -9.21 -20.58 -0.83
CA GLN A 91 -9.60 -21.44 0.30
C GLN A 91 -11.11 -21.52 0.47
N LEU A 92 -11.81 -20.38 0.36
CA LEU A 92 -13.26 -20.33 0.50
C LEU A 92 -13.99 -21.08 -0.62
N ILE A 93 -13.49 -21.01 -1.86
CA ILE A 93 -14.10 -21.61 -3.06
C ILE A 93 -13.60 -23.04 -3.29
N GLY A 94 -12.52 -23.44 -2.64
CA GLY A 94 -11.88 -24.76 -2.79
C GLY A 94 -10.99 -24.91 -4.04
N LYS A 95 -10.68 -23.81 -4.77
CA LYS A 95 -9.81 -23.81 -5.94
C LYS A 95 -9.21 -22.45 -6.23
N PRO A 96 -8.00 -22.38 -6.84
CA PRO A 96 -7.43 -21.15 -7.34
C PRO A 96 -8.33 -20.47 -8.39
N GLY A 97 -8.30 -19.15 -8.38
CA GLY A 97 -9.08 -18.31 -9.30
C GLY A 97 -8.28 -17.88 -10.55
N HIS A 98 -8.87 -16.94 -11.29
CA HIS A 98 -8.24 -16.26 -12.40
C HIS A 98 -7.98 -14.80 -12.04
N ILE A 99 -6.77 -14.34 -12.31
CA ILE A 99 -6.31 -12.98 -12.07
C ILE A 99 -5.97 -12.36 -13.43
N ILE A 100 -6.41 -11.13 -13.64
CA ILE A 100 -6.12 -10.36 -14.85
C ILE A 100 -5.34 -9.12 -14.40
N THR A 101 -4.26 -8.82 -15.09
CA THR A 101 -3.42 -7.65 -14.87
C THR A 101 -2.89 -7.10 -16.19
N VAL A 102 -2.19 -5.98 -16.16
CA VAL A 102 -1.55 -5.39 -17.34
C VAL A 102 -0.04 -5.53 -17.21
N SER A 103 0.64 -5.83 -18.33
CA SER A 103 2.08 -6.09 -18.32
C SER A 103 2.94 -4.85 -17.95
N THR A 104 2.36 -3.67 -17.96
CA THR A 104 3.01 -2.40 -17.57
C THR A 104 2.92 -2.10 -16.08
N GLU A 105 2.30 -2.98 -15.29
CA GLU A 105 2.26 -2.83 -13.84
C GLU A 105 3.66 -2.88 -13.22
N HIS A 106 3.80 -2.24 -12.08
CA HIS A 106 5.04 -2.27 -11.32
C HIS A 106 5.38 -3.69 -10.85
N HIS A 107 6.66 -4.01 -10.71
CA HIS A 107 7.12 -5.31 -10.20
C HIS A 107 6.51 -5.71 -8.86
N ALA A 108 6.20 -4.74 -7.98
CA ALA A 108 5.50 -4.99 -6.72
C ALA A 108 4.07 -5.58 -6.90
N VAL A 109 3.52 -5.50 -8.11
CA VAL A 109 2.26 -6.15 -8.51
C VAL A 109 2.55 -7.44 -9.28
N LEU A 110 3.37 -7.38 -10.34
CA LEU A 110 3.59 -8.51 -11.24
C LEU A 110 4.25 -9.71 -10.56
N ASP A 111 5.29 -9.48 -9.75
CA ASP A 111 6.05 -10.58 -9.14
C ASP A 111 5.19 -11.41 -8.16
N PRO A 112 4.40 -10.80 -7.24
CA PRO A 112 3.46 -11.54 -6.42
C PRO A 112 2.40 -12.31 -7.22
N LEU A 113 1.90 -11.74 -8.33
CA LEU A 113 0.90 -12.40 -9.18
C LEU A 113 1.51 -13.59 -9.94
N ARG A 114 2.74 -13.47 -10.43
CA ARG A 114 3.48 -14.58 -11.05
C ARG A 114 3.81 -15.68 -10.04
N GLN A 115 4.00 -15.33 -8.76
CA GLN A 115 4.13 -16.33 -7.70
C GLN A 115 2.82 -17.09 -7.49
N LEU A 116 1.67 -16.39 -7.46
CA LEU A 116 0.37 -17.04 -7.40
C LEU A 116 0.11 -17.96 -8.59
N GLN A 117 0.60 -17.62 -9.80
CA GLN A 117 0.52 -18.49 -10.96
C GLN A 117 1.22 -19.83 -10.74
N LYS A 118 2.39 -19.83 -10.07
CA LYS A 118 3.09 -21.07 -9.68
C LYS A 118 2.31 -21.87 -8.62
N GLU A 119 1.43 -21.24 -7.87
CA GLU A 119 0.53 -21.87 -6.90
C GLU A 119 -0.78 -22.39 -7.55
N GLY A 120 -0.89 -22.32 -8.88
CA GLY A 120 -2.03 -22.85 -9.63
C GLY A 120 -3.10 -21.84 -9.99
N PHE A 121 -2.94 -20.54 -9.68
CA PHE A 121 -3.84 -19.51 -10.18
C PHE A 121 -3.63 -19.30 -11.68
N ARG A 122 -4.72 -19.03 -12.41
CA ARG A 122 -4.62 -18.57 -13.78
C ARG A 122 -4.27 -17.08 -13.77
N LEU A 123 -3.24 -16.68 -14.52
CA LEU A 123 -2.81 -15.30 -14.68
C LEU A 123 -2.90 -14.91 -16.15
N SER A 124 -3.58 -13.79 -16.44
CA SER A 124 -3.58 -13.14 -17.77
C SER A 124 -2.92 -11.78 -17.63
N GLU A 125 -1.76 -11.61 -18.26
CA GLU A 125 -1.06 -10.33 -18.39
C GLU A 125 -1.42 -9.70 -19.74
N LEU A 126 -2.31 -8.71 -19.73
CA LEU A 126 -2.75 -8.00 -20.93
C LEU A 126 -1.63 -7.07 -21.41
N GLN A 127 -1.42 -7.05 -22.72
CA GLN A 127 -0.45 -6.17 -23.35
C GLN A 127 -1.14 -4.90 -23.82
N PRO A 128 -0.71 -3.70 -23.37
CA PRO A 128 -1.26 -2.46 -23.89
C PRO A 128 -0.76 -2.20 -25.32
N HIS A 129 -1.55 -1.51 -26.09
CA HIS A 129 -1.17 -0.97 -27.39
C HIS A 129 -0.13 0.15 -27.25
N LYS A 130 0.36 0.68 -28.39
CA LYS A 130 1.34 1.77 -28.41
C LYS A 130 0.83 3.08 -27.80
N ASP A 131 -0.48 3.27 -27.76
CA ASP A 131 -1.17 4.40 -27.11
C ASP A 131 -1.44 4.18 -25.62
N GLY A 132 -1.06 3.01 -25.09
CA GLY A 132 -1.24 2.64 -23.67
C GLY A 132 -2.59 2.05 -23.34
N LEU A 133 -3.50 1.93 -24.30
CA LEU A 133 -4.82 1.31 -24.09
C LEU A 133 -4.73 -0.22 -24.13
N VAL A 134 -5.66 -0.86 -23.47
CA VAL A 134 -5.78 -2.32 -23.39
C VAL A 134 -7.10 -2.74 -24.00
N ASP A 135 -7.07 -3.70 -24.94
CA ASP A 135 -8.29 -4.35 -25.43
C ASP A 135 -8.89 -5.22 -24.33
N ILE A 136 -10.19 -5.03 -24.12
CA ILE A 136 -10.99 -5.77 -23.13
C ILE A 136 -12.06 -6.66 -23.80
N GLU A 137 -12.02 -6.76 -25.16
CA GLU A 137 -12.90 -7.63 -25.93
C GLU A 137 -12.40 -9.06 -26.03
#